data_af12f594387fa116bced70f4238ec11f
#
_entry.id   af12f594387fa116bced70f4238ec11f
#
_cell.length_a   1.000
_cell.length_b   1.000
_cell.length_c   1.000
_cell.angle_alpha   90.00
_cell.angle_beta   90.00
_cell.angle_gamma   90.00
#
_symmetry.space_group_name_H-M   'P 1'
#
loop_
_entity.id
_entity.type
_entity.pdbx_description
1 polymer ?
#
loop_
_entity_poly.entity_id
_entity_poly.type
_entity_poly.pdbx_seq_one_letter_code
_entity_poly.pdbx_strand_id
1 'polypeptide(L)'
;FLMFIGGAGKSAMFPLHIWLPDAMEGPTPVSALIHAATMVVAGVFQIARLFPLWIEYAPGTLHIVAWVGAFTAFYAAAVACCQSDIKRVLAFSTISQIAFMMVALGVCTEFTTGHEHVGSLGYMASMFHLFTHAMFKALLFLGAGCIIHAVHSNEMSAMGGLRKYMPITHITFLIACLAISGIPPFSGFFSKDEILTAAFAYMPAMGWIMTAIAAMTAFYMFRLYYGIFWGTENKALHAEHTPHEAPLTMTFPLMFLALVTCVAGFIPFGHFVSADGQLYDIHLDWNVAGTSIIIAVASIFLATYMYIGERQPQADALAEKFGKLHRWAYKRFYMDEVYQYITHRIIFAHISKPIAWFDRHVIDGFFNFLAWGTNALSFRIRGLQSGSVQGYAYVFLLGTLILLAIMAFA
;
A
#
# COMPACT_ATOMS: atom_id res chain seq x y z
N PHE A 1 -17.36 10.96 -3.01
CA PHE A 1 -16.19 11.17 -2.13
C PHE A 1 -15.99 10.00 -1.16
N LEU A 2 -17.03 9.51 -0.45
CA LEU A 2 -16.91 8.38 0.49
C LEU A 2 -16.38 7.10 -0.18
N MET A 3 -16.77 6.84 -1.41
CA MET A 3 -16.24 5.70 -2.18
C MET A 3 -14.73 5.85 -2.43
N PHE A 4 -14.27 7.09 -2.69
CA PHE A 4 -12.82 7.35 -2.80
C PHE A 4 -12.09 7.08 -1.48
N ILE A 5 -12.64 7.45 -0.33
CA ILE A 5 -12.02 7.16 0.97
C ILE A 5 -11.83 5.64 1.16
N GLY A 6 -12.80 4.82 0.77
CA GLY A 6 -12.68 3.36 0.79
C GLY A 6 -11.53 2.84 -0.08
N GLY A 7 -11.42 3.34 -1.32
CA GLY A 7 -10.32 3.05 -2.23
C GLY A 7 -8.97 3.55 -1.71
N ALA A 8 -8.94 4.77 -1.17
CA ALA A 8 -7.76 5.37 -0.56
C ALA A 8 -7.22 4.55 0.62
N GLY A 9 -8.12 3.98 1.44
CA GLY A 9 -7.73 3.10 2.54
C GLY A 9 -7.03 1.84 2.06
N LYS A 10 -7.55 1.16 1.04
CA LYS A 10 -6.93 -0.03 0.45
C LYS A 10 -5.63 0.28 -0.30
N SER A 11 -5.57 1.41 -0.98
CA SER A 11 -4.39 1.84 -1.75
C SER A 11 -3.37 2.64 -0.93
N ALA A 12 -3.52 2.70 0.37
CA ALA A 12 -2.61 3.39 1.29
C ALA A 12 -2.34 4.85 0.89
N MET A 13 -3.40 5.59 0.47
CA MET A 13 -3.30 7.02 0.22
C MET A 13 -3.30 7.81 1.52
N PHE A 14 -2.60 8.93 1.54
CA PHE A 14 -2.62 9.82 2.69
C PHE A 14 -4.07 10.33 2.97
N PRO A 15 -4.52 10.35 4.21
CA PRO A 15 -3.82 10.00 5.45
C PRO A 15 -3.87 8.50 5.84
N LEU A 16 -4.54 7.62 5.10
CA LEU A 16 -4.81 6.22 5.45
C LEU A 16 -3.68 5.23 5.06
N HIS A 17 -2.42 5.67 5.09
CA HIS A 17 -1.27 4.94 4.53
C HIS A 17 -0.45 4.14 5.56
N ILE A 18 -0.60 4.41 6.86
CA ILE A 18 0.30 3.92 7.92
C ILE A 18 0.34 2.39 8.04
N TRP A 19 -0.73 1.70 7.68
CA TRP A 19 -0.83 0.25 7.77
C TRP A 19 0.13 -0.48 6.82
N LEU A 20 0.47 0.13 5.68
CA LEU A 20 1.24 -0.55 4.64
C LEU A 20 2.73 -0.76 5.02
N PRO A 21 3.45 0.22 5.58
CA PRO A 21 4.78 -0.01 6.13
C PRO A 21 4.79 -0.98 7.32
N ASP A 22 3.74 -1.02 8.12
CA ASP A 22 3.64 -1.91 9.27
C ASP A 22 3.35 -3.36 8.84
N ALA A 23 2.69 -3.56 7.70
CA ALA A 23 2.51 -4.87 7.10
C ALA A 23 3.83 -5.56 6.66
N MET A 24 4.96 -4.86 6.73
CA MET A 24 6.30 -5.41 6.43
C MET A 24 6.83 -6.40 7.46
N GLU A 25 6.19 -6.55 8.59
CA GLU A 25 6.52 -7.60 9.58
C GLU A 25 6.19 -9.02 9.06
N GLY A 26 5.33 -9.12 8.04
CA GLY A 26 4.99 -10.39 7.40
C GLY A 26 6.13 -10.99 6.54
N PRO A 27 6.01 -12.28 6.15
CA PRO A 27 6.98 -12.93 5.27
C PRO A 27 7.11 -12.20 3.92
N THR A 28 8.34 -12.10 3.39
CA THR A 28 8.62 -11.32 2.17
C THR A 28 7.83 -11.75 0.93
N PRO A 29 7.54 -13.05 0.67
CA PRO A 29 6.67 -13.43 -0.45
C PRO A 29 5.24 -12.90 -0.33
N VAL A 30 4.69 -12.83 0.91
CA VAL A 30 3.38 -12.23 1.18
C VAL A 30 3.43 -10.72 0.95
N SER A 31 4.51 -10.05 1.40
CA SER A 31 4.74 -8.65 1.10
C SER A 31 4.80 -8.39 -0.41
N ALA A 32 5.48 -9.25 -1.18
CA ALA A 32 5.51 -9.16 -2.63
C ALA A 32 4.09 -9.19 -3.24
N LEU A 33 3.25 -10.12 -2.80
CA LEU A 33 1.87 -10.25 -3.27
C LEU A 33 1.02 -9.01 -2.93
N ILE A 34 1.08 -8.54 -1.68
CA ILE A 34 0.32 -7.38 -1.21
C ILE A 34 0.68 -6.12 -2.00
N HIS A 35 1.98 -5.88 -2.23
CA HIS A 35 2.51 -4.64 -2.79
C HIS A 35 2.53 -4.60 -4.32
N ALA A 36 2.61 -5.76 -5.00
CA ALA A 36 2.76 -5.79 -6.44
C ALA A 36 1.42 -5.66 -7.18
N ALA A 37 0.47 -6.57 -6.91
CA ALA A 37 -0.67 -6.76 -7.81
C ALA A 37 -2.02 -6.97 -7.12
N THR A 38 -2.10 -7.07 -5.79
CA THR A 38 -3.34 -7.49 -5.15
C THR A 38 -3.96 -6.41 -4.27
N MET A 39 -3.55 -6.29 -3.03
CA MET A 39 -4.27 -5.48 -2.05
C MET A 39 -4.21 -3.99 -2.32
N VAL A 40 -3.00 -3.46 -2.60
CA VAL A 40 -2.80 -2.02 -2.78
C VAL A 40 -3.36 -1.48 -4.10
N VAL A 41 -3.47 -2.31 -5.13
CA VAL A 41 -4.04 -1.91 -6.42
C VAL A 41 -5.57 -1.95 -6.43
N ALA A 42 -6.21 -2.58 -5.42
CA ALA A 42 -7.65 -2.72 -5.35
C ALA A 42 -8.38 -1.36 -5.33
N GLY A 43 -7.84 -0.35 -4.66
CA GLY A 43 -8.45 0.98 -4.65
C GLY A 43 -8.27 1.71 -5.97
N VAL A 44 -7.13 1.56 -6.66
CA VAL A 44 -6.92 2.07 -8.02
C VAL A 44 -7.92 1.42 -8.97
N PHE A 45 -8.04 0.10 -8.90
CA PHE A 45 -9.00 -0.67 -9.71
C PHE A 45 -10.45 -0.27 -9.42
N GLN A 46 -10.81 0.00 -8.15
CA GLN A 46 -12.14 0.48 -7.78
C GLN A 46 -12.49 1.80 -8.48
N ILE A 47 -11.56 2.77 -8.47
CA ILE A 47 -11.78 4.05 -9.15
C ILE A 47 -11.87 3.84 -10.65
N ALA A 48 -10.97 3.04 -11.23
CA ALA A 48 -10.99 2.72 -12.65
C ALA A 48 -12.28 1.98 -13.06
N ARG A 49 -12.75 1.04 -12.27
CA ARG A 49 -13.99 0.26 -12.57
C ARG A 49 -15.24 1.13 -12.56
N LEU A 50 -15.25 2.14 -11.69
CA LEU A 50 -16.36 3.08 -11.55
C LEU A 50 -16.12 4.38 -12.32
N PHE A 51 -15.14 4.40 -13.20
CA PHE A 51 -14.66 5.61 -13.88
C PHE A 51 -15.76 6.39 -14.63
N PRO A 52 -16.68 5.73 -15.38
CA PRO A 52 -17.79 6.45 -16.02
C PRO A 52 -18.65 7.23 -15.03
N LEU A 53 -18.90 6.67 -13.84
CA LEU A 53 -19.67 7.36 -12.79
C LEU A 53 -18.93 8.59 -12.22
N TRP A 54 -17.60 8.52 -12.12
CA TRP A 54 -16.81 9.62 -11.62
C TRP A 54 -16.83 10.80 -12.58
N ILE A 55 -16.66 10.55 -13.89
CA ILE A 55 -16.66 11.60 -14.91
C ILE A 55 -18.04 12.23 -15.04
N GLU A 56 -19.10 11.42 -15.06
CA GLU A 56 -20.46 11.92 -15.31
C GLU A 56 -21.05 12.66 -14.09
N TYR A 57 -20.88 12.09 -12.89
CA TYR A 57 -21.57 12.60 -11.69
C TYR A 57 -20.67 13.29 -10.67
N ALA A 58 -19.35 13.11 -10.71
CA ALA A 58 -18.45 13.60 -9.69
C ALA A 58 -17.06 14.02 -10.20
N PRO A 59 -16.93 14.81 -11.28
CA PRO A 59 -15.62 15.23 -11.81
C PRO A 59 -14.80 16.00 -10.77
N GLY A 60 -15.45 16.79 -9.90
CA GLY A 60 -14.78 17.48 -8.81
C GLY A 60 -14.09 16.55 -7.81
N THR A 61 -14.57 15.30 -7.66
CA THR A 61 -13.89 14.31 -6.82
C THR A 61 -12.60 13.81 -7.47
N LEU A 62 -12.55 13.70 -8.80
CA LEU A 62 -11.32 13.32 -9.51
C LEU A 62 -10.20 14.35 -9.30
N HIS A 63 -10.50 15.64 -9.25
CA HIS A 63 -9.51 16.67 -8.88
C HIS A 63 -8.95 16.41 -7.47
N ILE A 64 -9.78 16.03 -6.51
CA ILE A 64 -9.32 15.67 -5.15
C ILE A 64 -8.43 14.42 -5.21
N VAL A 65 -8.80 13.41 -5.99
CA VAL A 65 -8.00 12.19 -6.19
C VAL A 65 -6.61 12.55 -6.75
N ALA A 66 -6.53 13.44 -7.74
CA ALA A 66 -5.26 13.88 -8.32
C ALA A 66 -4.36 14.55 -7.27
N TRP A 67 -4.88 15.51 -6.51
CA TRP A 67 -4.08 16.23 -5.51
C TRP A 67 -3.70 15.39 -4.30
N VAL A 68 -4.60 14.54 -3.80
CA VAL A 68 -4.29 13.57 -2.73
C VAL A 68 -3.25 12.57 -3.22
N GLY A 69 -3.36 12.12 -4.47
CA GLY A 69 -2.36 11.27 -5.11
C GLY A 69 -0.99 11.96 -5.18
N ALA A 70 -0.91 13.18 -5.71
CA ALA A 70 0.34 13.92 -5.84
C ALA A 70 1.02 14.16 -4.48
N PHE A 71 0.25 14.59 -3.47
CA PHE A 71 0.76 14.74 -2.11
C PHE A 71 1.27 13.43 -1.53
N THR A 72 0.49 12.35 -1.67
CA THR A 72 0.88 11.00 -1.20
C THR A 72 2.15 10.52 -1.87
N ALA A 73 2.27 10.72 -3.20
CA ALA A 73 3.45 10.33 -3.96
C ALA A 73 4.71 11.06 -3.48
N PHE A 74 4.60 12.38 -3.24
CA PHE A 74 5.69 13.20 -2.72
C PHE A 74 6.09 12.79 -1.30
N TYR A 75 5.10 12.67 -0.40
CA TYR A 75 5.33 12.25 0.99
C TYR A 75 6.06 10.90 1.05
N ALA A 76 5.55 9.91 0.32
CA ALA A 76 6.13 8.57 0.31
C ALA A 76 7.53 8.54 -0.30
N ALA A 77 7.79 9.30 -1.38
CA ALA A 77 9.12 9.41 -1.97
C ALA A 77 10.12 10.07 -1.00
N ALA A 78 9.71 11.13 -0.29
CA ALA A 78 10.55 11.79 0.70
C ALA A 78 10.93 10.86 1.86
N VAL A 79 9.97 10.08 2.37
CA VAL A 79 10.23 9.07 3.42
C VAL A 79 11.14 7.96 2.88
N ALA A 80 10.90 7.45 1.66
CA ALA A 80 11.72 6.40 1.04
C ALA A 80 13.20 6.80 0.91
N CYS A 81 13.49 8.09 0.66
CA CYS A 81 14.87 8.60 0.59
C CYS A 81 15.64 8.44 1.90
N CYS A 82 14.94 8.33 3.05
CA CYS A 82 15.59 8.34 4.38
C CYS A 82 15.53 6.99 5.11
N GLN A 83 14.69 6.02 4.67
CA GLN A 83 14.56 4.72 5.35
C GLN A 83 15.82 3.86 5.21
N SER A 84 16.12 3.08 6.25
CA SER A 84 17.26 2.14 6.30
C SER A 84 16.88 0.67 6.09
N ASP A 85 15.62 0.32 6.27
CA ASP A 85 15.08 -1.03 6.07
C ASP A 85 14.66 -1.24 4.62
N ILE A 86 15.18 -2.31 3.96
CA ILE A 86 14.91 -2.63 2.56
C ILE A 86 13.41 -2.78 2.27
N LYS A 87 12.67 -3.48 3.14
CA LYS A 87 11.23 -3.68 2.98
C LYS A 87 10.47 -2.36 3.11
N ARG A 88 10.87 -1.51 4.07
CA ARG A 88 10.23 -0.20 4.27
C ARG A 88 10.49 0.75 3.11
N VAL A 89 11.72 0.78 2.55
CA VAL A 89 11.99 1.54 1.31
C VAL A 89 11.06 1.08 0.19
N LEU A 90 10.92 -0.23 -0.01
CA LEU A 90 10.05 -0.81 -1.04
C LEU A 90 8.57 -0.54 -0.76
N ALA A 91 8.13 -0.52 0.50
CA ALA A 91 6.76 -0.19 0.89
C ALA A 91 6.42 1.27 0.56
N PHE A 92 7.26 2.22 0.97
CA PHE A 92 7.06 3.64 0.62
C PHE A 92 7.18 3.89 -0.87
N SER A 93 8.06 3.17 -1.56
CA SER A 93 8.09 3.23 -3.03
C SER A 93 6.82 2.66 -3.68
N THR A 94 6.14 1.69 -3.05
CA THR A 94 4.82 1.22 -3.49
C THR A 94 3.76 2.30 -3.32
N ILE A 95 3.67 2.92 -2.14
CA ILE A 95 2.74 4.03 -1.89
C ILE A 95 2.92 5.13 -2.95
N SER A 96 4.17 5.50 -3.23
CA SER A 96 4.48 6.50 -4.24
C SER A 96 4.00 6.08 -5.64
N GLN A 97 4.24 4.84 -6.09
CA GLN A 97 3.84 4.39 -7.43
C GLN A 97 2.31 4.20 -7.56
N ILE A 98 1.65 3.69 -6.52
CA ILE A 98 0.18 3.63 -6.50
C ILE A 98 -0.42 5.04 -6.56
N ALA A 99 0.20 5.99 -5.88
CA ALA A 99 -0.22 7.38 -5.94
C ALA A 99 -0.03 8.01 -7.35
N PHE A 100 1.01 7.61 -8.12
CA PHE A 100 1.12 7.95 -9.54
C PHE A 100 -0.10 7.47 -10.34
N MET A 101 -0.56 6.23 -10.10
CA MET A 101 -1.75 5.69 -10.77
C MET A 101 -3.01 6.46 -10.38
N MET A 102 -3.14 6.85 -9.11
CA MET A 102 -4.26 7.68 -8.64
C MET A 102 -4.24 9.06 -9.28
N VAL A 103 -3.05 9.70 -9.41
CA VAL A 103 -2.93 10.96 -10.15
C VAL A 103 -3.38 10.80 -11.59
N ALA A 104 -2.93 9.75 -12.28
CA ALA A 104 -3.30 9.50 -13.66
C ALA A 104 -4.83 9.36 -13.85
N LEU A 105 -5.52 8.67 -12.94
CA LEU A 105 -6.99 8.61 -12.95
C LEU A 105 -7.61 9.97 -12.60
N GLY A 106 -7.05 10.67 -11.61
CA GLY A 106 -7.62 11.92 -11.11
C GLY A 106 -7.49 13.10 -12.08
N VAL A 107 -6.51 13.10 -12.99
CA VAL A 107 -6.33 14.12 -14.01
C VAL A 107 -7.26 13.95 -15.22
N CYS A 108 -7.91 12.81 -15.35
CA CYS A 108 -8.94 12.55 -16.34
C CYS A 108 -10.30 13.10 -15.89
N THR A 109 -10.54 14.39 -16.07
CA THR A 109 -11.76 15.05 -15.57
C THR A 109 -12.85 15.23 -16.62
N GLU A 110 -12.52 15.07 -17.90
CA GLU A 110 -13.44 15.27 -19.03
C GLU A 110 -13.16 14.26 -20.14
N PHE A 111 -14.22 13.66 -20.71
CA PHE A 111 -14.15 13.04 -22.02
C PHE A 111 -14.27 14.16 -23.05
N THR A 112 -13.18 14.69 -23.52
CA THR A 112 -13.20 15.77 -24.52
C THR A 112 -13.72 15.25 -25.85
N THR A 113 -14.94 15.61 -26.18
CA THR A 113 -15.51 15.50 -27.52
C THR A 113 -14.87 16.58 -28.39
N GLY A 114 -13.83 16.25 -29.15
CA GLY A 114 -13.43 17.12 -30.24
C GLY A 114 -11.96 17.35 -30.52
N HIS A 115 -11.06 17.17 -29.61
CA HIS A 115 -9.62 17.21 -29.86
C HIS A 115 -8.91 16.12 -29.06
N GLU A 116 -8.38 15.13 -29.81
CA GLU A 116 -7.40 14.14 -29.39
C GLU A 116 -7.52 13.63 -27.94
N HIS A 117 -8.22 12.53 -27.73
CA HIS A 117 -8.16 11.48 -26.68
C HIS A 117 -7.55 11.78 -25.29
N VAL A 118 -7.40 13.02 -24.87
CA VAL A 118 -6.72 13.40 -23.61
C VAL A 118 -7.47 12.88 -22.38
N GLY A 119 -8.80 12.79 -22.43
CA GLY A 119 -9.61 12.29 -21.31
C GLY A 119 -9.44 10.80 -21.03
N SER A 120 -9.07 10.00 -22.02
CA SER A 120 -8.87 8.55 -21.90
C SER A 120 -7.41 8.19 -21.58
N LEU A 121 -6.46 9.09 -21.85
CA LEU A 121 -5.03 8.88 -21.67
C LEU A 121 -4.66 8.50 -20.24
N GLY A 122 -5.07 9.29 -19.26
CA GLY A 122 -4.71 9.02 -17.85
C GLY A 122 -5.33 7.73 -17.33
N TYR A 123 -6.53 7.34 -17.79
CA TYR A 123 -7.12 6.05 -17.46
C TYR A 123 -6.25 4.90 -18.00
N MET A 124 -5.94 4.92 -19.29
CA MET A 124 -5.08 3.94 -19.94
C MET A 124 -3.70 3.89 -19.28
N ALA A 125 -3.08 5.05 -19.06
CA ALA A 125 -1.77 5.19 -18.42
C ALA A 125 -1.74 4.59 -17.01
N SER A 126 -2.79 4.84 -16.21
CA SER A 126 -2.93 4.26 -14.88
C SER A 126 -2.98 2.73 -14.91
N MET A 127 -3.81 2.16 -15.80
CA MET A 127 -3.95 0.70 -15.92
C MET A 127 -2.69 0.06 -16.51
N PHE A 128 -2.05 0.73 -17.47
CA PHE A 128 -0.78 0.28 -18.02
C PHE A 128 0.33 0.28 -16.96
N HIS A 129 0.40 1.35 -16.16
CA HIS A 129 1.36 1.40 -15.07
C HIS A 129 1.06 0.37 -13.97
N LEU A 130 -0.20 0.08 -13.70
CA LEU A 130 -0.61 -0.99 -12.79
C LEU A 130 -0.06 -2.35 -13.25
N PHE A 131 -0.18 -2.65 -14.54
CA PHE A 131 0.33 -3.90 -15.12
C PHE A 131 1.86 -3.99 -15.04
N THR A 132 2.58 -2.95 -15.49
CA THR A 132 4.05 -2.94 -15.44
C THR A 132 4.58 -2.92 -14.01
N HIS A 133 3.90 -2.18 -13.11
CA HIS A 133 4.20 -2.12 -11.67
C HIS A 133 4.12 -3.50 -11.03
N ALA A 134 3.09 -4.28 -11.34
CA ALA A 134 2.95 -5.63 -10.82
C ALA A 134 4.21 -6.48 -11.08
N MET A 135 4.80 -6.38 -12.28
CA MET A 135 5.97 -7.15 -12.69
C MET A 135 7.24 -6.70 -11.97
N PHE A 136 7.63 -5.43 -12.11
CA PHE A 136 8.87 -4.96 -11.49
C PHE A 136 8.80 -4.88 -9.97
N LYS A 137 7.60 -4.69 -9.39
CA LYS A 137 7.45 -4.63 -7.94
C LYS A 137 7.53 -6.01 -7.28
N ALA A 138 6.90 -7.01 -7.89
CA ALA A 138 7.08 -8.40 -7.47
C ALA A 138 8.56 -8.81 -7.53
N LEU A 139 9.25 -8.43 -8.62
CA LEU A 139 10.67 -8.68 -8.79
C LEU A 139 11.52 -8.03 -7.68
N LEU A 140 11.24 -6.76 -7.31
CA LEU A 140 11.95 -6.07 -6.23
C LEU A 140 11.74 -6.74 -4.87
N PHE A 141 10.50 -7.10 -4.53
CA PHE A 141 10.22 -7.74 -3.24
C PHE A 141 10.75 -9.17 -3.16
N LEU A 142 10.63 -9.97 -4.22
CA LEU A 142 11.21 -11.31 -4.24
C LEU A 142 12.74 -11.25 -4.20
N GLY A 143 13.34 -10.29 -4.93
CA GLY A 143 14.78 -10.03 -4.85
C GLY A 143 15.23 -9.60 -3.44
N ALA A 144 14.45 -8.71 -2.78
CA ALA A 144 14.68 -8.39 -1.38
C ALA A 144 14.57 -9.61 -0.47
N GLY A 145 13.65 -10.53 -0.77
CA GLY A 145 13.54 -11.81 -0.06
C GLY A 145 14.80 -12.66 -0.17
N CYS A 146 15.39 -12.77 -1.36
CA CYS A 146 16.65 -13.47 -1.57
C CYS A 146 17.80 -12.81 -0.78
N ILE A 147 17.87 -11.47 -0.78
CA ILE A 147 18.90 -10.71 -0.05
C ILE A 147 18.75 -10.93 1.46
N ILE A 148 17.54 -10.78 2.00
CA ILE A 148 17.25 -10.99 3.42
C ILE A 148 17.58 -12.43 3.83
N HIS A 149 17.26 -13.41 2.98
CA HIS A 149 17.58 -14.81 3.24
C HIS A 149 19.11 -15.05 3.34
N ALA A 150 19.89 -14.34 2.50
CA ALA A 150 21.35 -14.50 2.49
C ALA A 150 22.04 -13.76 3.66
N VAL A 151 21.48 -12.64 4.14
CA VAL A 151 22.10 -11.76 5.14
C VAL A 151 21.45 -11.88 6.52
N HIS A 152 20.25 -12.49 6.61
CA HIS A 152 19.42 -12.61 7.83
C HIS A 152 19.09 -11.28 8.52
N SER A 153 19.04 -10.18 7.74
CA SER A 153 18.69 -8.85 8.23
C SER A 153 17.92 -8.05 7.19
N ASN A 154 16.98 -7.21 7.64
CA ASN A 154 16.27 -6.25 6.79
C ASN A 154 17.04 -4.92 6.65
N GLU A 155 18.00 -4.64 7.55
CA GLU A 155 18.72 -3.37 7.58
C GLU A 155 19.79 -3.29 6.51
N MET A 156 19.83 -2.17 5.76
CA MET A 156 20.81 -1.93 4.71
C MET A 156 22.25 -1.89 5.24
N SER A 157 22.43 -1.52 6.52
CA SER A 157 23.73 -1.50 7.20
C SER A 157 24.34 -2.89 7.38
N ALA A 158 23.52 -3.95 7.36
CA ALA A 158 23.95 -5.35 7.39
C ALA A 158 24.34 -5.89 6.00
N MET A 159 23.99 -5.16 4.95
CA MET A 159 24.23 -5.51 3.55
C MET A 159 25.53 -4.85 3.05
N GLY A 160 25.76 -4.84 1.78
CA GLY A 160 26.90 -4.22 1.12
C GLY A 160 27.77 -5.24 0.39
N GLY A 161 28.28 -4.86 -0.77
CA GLY A 161 29.17 -5.71 -1.56
C GLY A 161 28.56 -7.00 -2.12
N LEU A 162 27.24 -7.19 -1.99
CA LEU A 162 26.55 -8.47 -2.30
C LEU A 162 26.58 -8.87 -3.77
N ARG A 163 26.95 -7.97 -4.70
CA ARG A 163 27.04 -8.27 -6.14
C ARG A 163 27.96 -9.46 -6.47
N LYS A 164 28.97 -9.69 -5.62
CA LYS A 164 29.95 -10.78 -5.82
C LYS A 164 29.36 -12.14 -5.45
N TYR A 165 28.47 -12.17 -4.48
CA TYR A 165 27.91 -13.36 -3.89
C TYR A 165 26.57 -13.75 -4.53
N MET A 166 25.84 -12.77 -5.07
CA MET A 166 24.46 -12.95 -5.58
C MET A 166 24.31 -12.35 -6.99
N PRO A 167 25.01 -12.85 -8.02
CA PRO A 167 25.02 -12.23 -9.34
C PRO A 167 23.66 -12.24 -10.05
N ILE A 168 22.86 -13.30 -9.91
CA ILE A 168 21.53 -13.41 -10.53
C ILE A 168 20.57 -12.42 -9.86
N THR A 169 20.50 -12.44 -8.53
CA THR A 169 19.69 -11.49 -7.75
C THR A 169 20.11 -10.06 -8.03
N HIS A 170 21.41 -9.76 -8.14
CA HIS A 170 21.95 -8.46 -8.47
C HIS A 170 21.45 -7.92 -9.82
N ILE A 171 21.57 -8.70 -10.89
CA ILE A 171 21.18 -8.29 -12.24
C ILE A 171 19.66 -8.11 -12.33
N THR A 172 18.89 -9.04 -11.79
CA THR A 172 17.42 -8.98 -11.82
C THR A 172 16.89 -7.80 -11.00
N PHE A 173 17.49 -7.50 -9.86
CA PHE A 173 17.16 -6.33 -9.03
C PHE A 173 17.51 -5.02 -9.75
N LEU A 174 18.65 -4.96 -10.48
CA LEU A 174 19.02 -3.79 -11.28
C LEU A 174 18.00 -3.53 -12.40
N ILE A 175 17.57 -4.57 -13.12
CA ILE A 175 16.51 -4.46 -14.14
C ILE A 175 15.25 -3.83 -13.55
N ALA A 176 14.83 -4.29 -12.37
CA ALA A 176 13.67 -3.71 -11.69
C ALA A 176 13.89 -2.26 -11.24
N CYS A 177 15.09 -1.92 -10.76
CA CYS A 177 15.45 -0.54 -10.41
C CYS A 177 15.43 0.40 -11.63
N LEU A 178 15.91 -0.05 -12.77
CA LEU A 178 15.86 0.71 -14.02
C LEU A 178 14.42 0.89 -14.51
N ALA A 179 13.61 -0.18 -14.43
CA ALA A 179 12.21 -0.12 -14.82
C ALA A 179 11.41 0.87 -13.96
N ILE A 180 11.48 0.78 -12.64
CA ILE A 180 10.75 1.70 -11.75
C ILE A 180 11.26 3.15 -11.85
N SER A 181 12.52 3.35 -12.20
CA SER A 181 13.09 4.68 -12.44
C SER A 181 12.64 5.32 -13.75
N GLY A 182 12.00 4.55 -14.64
CA GLY A 182 11.54 5.06 -15.93
C GLY A 182 12.67 5.21 -16.95
N ILE A 183 13.62 4.28 -16.97
CA ILE A 183 14.72 4.28 -17.96
C ILE A 183 14.33 3.38 -19.14
N PRO A 184 14.43 3.85 -20.39
CA PRO A 184 14.21 3.00 -21.56
C PRO A 184 15.31 1.94 -21.66
N PRO A 185 15.06 0.74 -22.20
CA PRO A 185 13.80 0.29 -22.83
C PRO A 185 12.84 -0.46 -21.88
N PHE A 186 13.01 -0.33 -20.58
CA PHE A 186 12.22 -1.11 -19.61
C PHE A 186 10.75 -0.64 -19.54
N SER A 187 9.86 -1.57 -19.16
CA SER A 187 8.40 -1.38 -19.20
C SER A 187 7.89 -0.18 -18.38
N GLY A 188 8.54 0.13 -17.28
CA GLY A 188 8.18 1.26 -16.42
C GLY A 188 8.39 2.63 -17.07
N PHE A 189 9.27 2.74 -18.07
CA PHE A 189 9.44 3.96 -18.85
C PHE A 189 8.17 4.30 -19.62
N PHE A 190 7.68 3.39 -20.45
CA PHE A 190 6.52 3.62 -21.30
C PHE A 190 5.28 3.99 -20.49
N SER A 191 4.99 3.22 -19.44
CA SER A 191 3.81 3.46 -18.60
C SER A 191 3.89 4.75 -17.77
N LYS A 192 5.08 5.12 -17.30
CA LYS A 192 5.28 6.34 -16.50
C LYS A 192 5.25 7.60 -17.39
N ASP A 193 5.79 7.51 -18.58
CA ASP A 193 5.76 8.60 -19.57
C ASP A 193 4.33 9.02 -19.90
N GLU A 194 3.45 8.05 -20.16
CA GLU A 194 2.03 8.31 -20.38
C GLU A 194 1.34 8.99 -19.19
N ILE A 195 1.71 8.61 -17.95
CA ILE A 195 1.21 9.29 -16.73
C ILE A 195 1.68 10.76 -16.68
N LEU A 196 2.96 11.00 -16.98
CA LEU A 196 3.51 12.34 -16.98
C LEU A 196 2.86 13.19 -18.08
N THR A 197 2.68 12.65 -19.26
CA THR A 197 1.98 13.31 -20.38
C THR A 197 0.56 13.69 -19.98
N ALA A 198 -0.20 12.78 -19.37
CA ALA A 198 -1.53 13.10 -18.85
C ALA A 198 -1.51 14.19 -17.76
N ALA A 199 -0.51 14.17 -16.88
CA ALA A 199 -0.36 15.17 -15.82
C ALA A 199 0.00 16.57 -16.40
N PHE A 200 0.84 16.64 -17.42
CA PHE A 200 1.15 17.89 -18.12
C PHE A 200 -0.05 18.43 -18.91
N ALA A 201 -0.81 17.54 -19.55
CA ALA A 201 -2.04 17.92 -20.27
C ALA A 201 -3.11 18.50 -19.33
N TYR A 202 -3.23 17.96 -18.11
CA TYR A 202 -4.13 18.49 -17.09
C TYR A 202 -3.69 19.87 -16.60
N MET A 203 -2.43 20.01 -16.20
CA MET A 203 -1.86 21.24 -15.65
C MET A 203 -0.31 21.16 -15.65
N PRO A 204 0.41 22.15 -16.21
CA PRO A 204 1.88 22.12 -16.21
C PRO A 204 2.50 21.96 -14.82
N ALA A 205 1.89 22.58 -13.81
CA ALA A 205 2.36 22.45 -12.43
C ALA A 205 2.28 21.00 -11.91
N MET A 206 1.20 20.27 -12.22
CA MET A 206 1.05 18.86 -11.87
C MET A 206 2.12 18.00 -12.58
N GLY A 207 2.35 18.25 -13.87
CA GLY A 207 3.40 17.59 -14.64
C GLY A 207 4.79 17.75 -14.00
N TRP A 208 5.16 18.96 -13.61
CA TRP A 208 6.44 19.22 -12.96
C TRP A 208 6.54 18.61 -11.56
N ILE A 209 5.48 18.65 -10.76
CA ILE A 209 5.42 17.97 -9.46
C ILE A 209 5.67 16.47 -9.65
N MET A 210 4.96 15.84 -10.57
CA MET A 210 5.09 14.41 -10.83
C MET A 210 6.47 14.05 -11.40
N THR A 211 7.05 14.89 -12.24
CA THR A 211 8.42 14.73 -12.75
C THR A 211 9.46 14.82 -11.61
N ALA A 212 9.31 15.77 -10.69
CA ALA A 212 10.17 15.86 -9.51
C ALA A 212 10.07 14.61 -8.61
N ILE A 213 8.87 14.05 -8.43
CA ILE A 213 8.66 12.82 -7.68
C ILE A 213 9.28 11.61 -8.42
N ALA A 214 9.22 11.59 -9.76
CA ALA A 214 9.90 10.58 -10.56
C ALA A 214 11.43 10.63 -10.38
N ALA A 215 12.00 11.83 -10.30
CA ALA A 215 13.41 12.05 -9.95
C ALA A 215 13.77 11.47 -8.57
N MET A 216 12.94 11.76 -7.57
CA MET A 216 13.11 11.18 -6.23
C MET A 216 13.01 9.65 -6.27
N THR A 217 12.13 9.09 -7.10
CA THR A 217 12.00 7.64 -7.29
C THR A 217 13.31 7.03 -7.80
N ALA A 218 13.90 7.60 -8.84
CA ALA A 218 15.18 7.15 -9.37
C ALA A 218 16.30 7.26 -8.30
N PHE A 219 16.34 8.36 -7.56
CA PHE A 219 17.32 8.58 -6.51
C PHE A 219 17.23 7.53 -5.39
N TYR A 220 16.06 7.33 -4.75
CA TYR A 220 15.99 6.40 -3.62
C TYR A 220 16.13 4.94 -4.03
N MET A 221 15.72 4.57 -5.26
CA MET A 221 15.90 3.20 -5.75
C MET A 221 17.38 2.89 -6.01
N PHE A 222 18.13 3.83 -6.58
CA PHE A 222 19.57 3.64 -6.77
C PHE A 222 20.37 3.80 -5.48
N ARG A 223 19.92 4.64 -4.53
CA ARG A 223 20.43 4.64 -3.15
C ARG A 223 20.30 3.24 -2.52
N LEU A 224 19.12 2.62 -2.63
CA LEU A 224 18.88 1.27 -2.14
C LEU A 224 19.78 0.25 -2.86
N TYR A 225 19.84 0.31 -4.18
CA TYR A 225 20.66 -0.59 -4.99
C TYR A 225 22.16 -0.51 -4.65
N TYR A 226 22.71 0.69 -4.56
CA TYR A 226 24.13 0.86 -4.21
C TYR A 226 24.43 0.45 -2.76
N GLY A 227 23.54 0.75 -1.82
CA GLY A 227 23.69 0.33 -0.43
C GLY A 227 23.76 -1.18 -0.26
N ILE A 228 23.02 -1.94 -1.09
CA ILE A 228 22.97 -3.41 -1.01
C ILE A 228 24.12 -4.05 -1.78
N PHE A 229 24.34 -3.66 -3.03
CA PHE A 229 25.23 -4.41 -3.93
C PHE A 229 26.65 -3.82 -4.02
N TRP A 230 26.84 -2.54 -3.72
CA TRP A 230 28.11 -1.83 -3.88
C TRP A 230 28.67 -1.24 -2.58
N GLY A 231 27.85 -0.96 -1.58
CA GLY A 231 28.25 -0.36 -0.31
C GLY A 231 29.32 -1.15 0.43
N THR A 232 29.73 -0.64 1.59
CA THR A 232 30.74 -1.28 2.46
C THR A 232 30.26 -2.63 2.94
N GLU A 233 31.03 -3.66 2.66
CA GLU A 233 30.75 -5.02 3.11
C GLU A 233 30.83 -5.11 4.64
N ASN A 234 29.81 -5.68 5.27
CA ASN A 234 29.83 -5.95 6.70
C ASN A 234 30.58 -7.27 6.98
N LYS A 235 31.92 -7.17 7.05
CA LYS A 235 32.81 -8.33 7.19
C LYS A 235 32.56 -9.15 8.46
N ALA A 236 32.09 -8.53 9.54
CA ALA A 236 31.80 -9.23 10.79
C ALA A 236 30.60 -10.16 10.62
N LEU A 237 29.51 -9.66 10.02
CA LEU A 237 28.31 -10.45 9.78
C LEU A 237 28.51 -11.50 8.70
N HIS A 238 29.26 -11.16 7.63
CA HIS A 238 29.57 -12.05 6.53
C HIS A 238 30.57 -13.15 6.89
N ALA A 239 31.35 -12.96 7.98
CA ALA A 239 32.22 -14.01 8.54
C ALA A 239 31.42 -15.09 9.29
N GLU A 240 30.31 -14.73 9.95
CA GLU A 240 29.44 -15.69 10.60
C GLU A 240 28.56 -16.43 9.59
N HIS A 241 28.02 -15.72 8.61
CA HIS A 241 27.19 -16.26 7.55
C HIS A 241 27.63 -15.71 6.19
N THR A 242 28.44 -16.48 5.46
CA THR A 242 28.86 -16.11 4.10
C THR A 242 27.62 -16.01 3.20
N PRO A 243 27.31 -14.82 2.65
CA PRO A 243 26.20 -14.69 1.71
C PRO A 243 26.40 -15.59 0.50
N HIS A 244 25.33 -16.17 0.00
CA HIS A 244 25.35 -17.02 -1.19
C HIS A 244 24.11 -16.74 -2.04
N GLU A 245 24.18 -17.11 -3.31
CA GLU A 245 23.02 -16.94 -4.20
C GLU A 245 21.85 -17.83 -3.74
N ALA A 246 20.65 -17.32 -3.92
CA ALA A 246 19.43 -18.04 -3.58
C ALA A 246 19.27 -19.31 -4.48
N PRO A 247 18.59 -20.34 -3.98
CA PRO A 247 18.36 -21.57 -4.76
C PRO A 247 17.55 -21.30 -6.03
N LEU A 248 17.64 -22.22 -7.01
CA LEU A 248 16.97 -22.05 -8.30
C LEU A 248 15.46 -21.84 -8.19
N THR A 249 14.83 -22.41 -7.18
CA THR A 249 13.40 -22.23 -6.88
C THR A 249 13.04 -20.77 -6.57
N MET A 250 13.97 -19.97 -6.09
CA MET A 250 13.79 -18.53 -5.83
C MET A 250 14.31 -17.69 -7.03
N THR A 251 15.45 -18.07 -7.64
CA THR A 251 16.04 -17.28 -8.72
C THR A 251 15.30 -17.43 -10.06
N PHE A 252 14.65 -18.57 -10.32
CA PHE A 252 13.87 -18.77 -11.55
C PHE A 252 12.69 -17.77 -11.66
N PRO A 253 11.85 -17.55 -10.62
CA PRO A 253 10.84 -16.49 -10.67
C PRO A 253 11.43 -15.08 -10.88
N LEU A 254 12.61 -14.78 -10.32
CA LEU A 254 13.28 -13.50 -10.55
C LEU A 254 13.67 -13.32 -12.03
N MET A 255 14.28 -14.34 -12.64
CA MET A 255 14.66 -14.29 -14.06
C MET A 255 13.44 -14.15 -14.97
N PHE A 256 12.37 -14.88 -14.68
CA PHE A 256 11.12 -14.79 -15.44
C PHE A 256 10.51 -13.38 -15.34
N LEU A 257 10.36 -12.83 -14.13
CA LEU A 257 9.83 -11.48 -13.93
C LEU A 257 10.74 -10.40 -14.53
N ALA A 258 12.06 -10.59 -14.49
CA ALA A 258 13.00 -9.68 -15.14
C ALA A 258 12.79 -9.65 -16.66
N LEU A 259 12.63 -10.84 -17.29
CA LEU A 259 12.33 -10.94 -18.71
C LEU A 259 11.01 -10.22 -19.05
N VAL A 260 9.94 -10.51 -18.30
CA VAL A 260 8.64 -9.84 -18.50
C VAL A 260 8.77 -8.32 -18.30
N THR A 261 9.51 -7.86 -17.30
CA THR A 261 9.77 -6.43 -17.06
C THR A 261 10.49 -5.77 -18.25
N CYS A 262 11.33 -6.47 -18.97
CA CYS A 262 11.97 -5.95 -20.19
C CYS A 262 11.00 -5.82 -21.36
N VAL A 263 10.04 -6.76 -21.51
CA VAL A 263 9.20 -6.87 -22.72
C VAL A 263 7.81 -6.22 -22.57
N ALA A 264 7.30 -6.14 -21.33
CA ALA A 264 5.92 -5.69 -21.05
C ALA A 264 5.62 -4.26 -21.51
N GLY A 265 6.64 -3.42 -21.67
CA GLY A 265 6.50 -2.05 -22.16
C GLY A 265 6.12 -1.93 -23.64
N PHE A 266 6.40 -2.99 -24.42
CA PHE A 266 6.11 -3.00 -25.85
C PHE A 266 4.71 -3.55 -26.20
N ILE A 267 3.94 -3.97 -25.20
CA ILE A 267 2.56 -4.40 -25.38
C ILE A 267 1.71 -3.16 -25.73
N PRO A 268 0.92 -3.17 -26.83
CA PRO A 268 0.03 -2.07 -27.19
C PRO A 268 -1.18 -2.02 -26.24
N PHE A 269 -0.94 -1.61 -25.03
CA PHE A 269 -1.88 -1.71 -23.89
C PHE A 269 -3.17 -0.89 -24.13
N GLY A 270 -3.04 0.24 -24.82
CA GLY A 270 -4.18 1.08 -25.17
C GLY A 270 -5.18 0.43 -26.13
N HIS A 271 -4.79 -0.67 -26.82
CA HIS A 271 -5.71 -1.45 -27.65
C HIS A 271 -6.60 -2.40 -26.82
N PHE A 272 -6.21 -2.68 -25.59
CA PHE A 272 -6.93 -3.61 -24.72
C PHE A 272 -7.70 -2.90 -23.60
N VAL A 273 -7.26 -1.70 -23.22
CA VAL A 273 -7.81 -0.99 -22.05
C VAL A 273 -8.03 0.48 -22.38
N SER A 274 -9.30 0.85 -22.48
CA SER A 274 -9.73 2.25 -22.65
C SER A 274 -10.98 2.52 -21.81
N ALA A 275 -11.21 3.77 -21.44
CA ALA A 275 -12.39 4.17 -20.68
C ALA A 275 -13.63 4.38 -21.55
N ASP A 276 -13.43 4.72 -22.82
CA ASP A 276 -14.43 5.10 -23.81
C ASP A 276 -14.66 4.05 -24.91
N GLY A 277 -13.95 2.92 -24.84
CA GLY A 277 -14.01 1.86 -25.86
C GLY A 277 -13.27 2.18 -27.17
N GLN A 278 -12.55 3.32 -27.24
CA GLN A 278 -11.72 3.66 -28.39
C GLN A 278 -10.34 3.05 -28.25
N LEU A 279 -9.76 2.65 -29.39
CA LEU A 279 -8.36 2.21 -29.44
C LEU A 279 -7.43 3.40 -29.24
N TYR A 280 -6.48 3.27 -28.34
CA TYR A 280 -5.48 4.28 -28.06
C TYR A 280 -4.09 3.77 -28.43
N ASP A 281 -3.45 4.43 -29.39
CA ASP A 281 -2.05 4.17 -29.71
C ASP A 281 -1.15 4.96 -28.75
N ILE A 282 -0.16 4.28 -28.18
CA ILE A 282 0.82 4.91 -27.31
C ILE A 282 1.74 5.79 -28.14
N HIS A 283 1.61 7.10 -27.98
CA HIS A 283 2.46 8.10 -28.65
C HIS A 283 3.36 8.78 -27.63
N LEU A 284 4.66 8.51 -27.71
CA LEU A 284 5.65 9.19 -26.87
C LEU A 284 5.73 10.68 -27.23
N ASP A 285 5.39 11.54 -26.27
CA ASP A 285 5.74 12.96 -26.36
C ASP A 285 7.23 13.13 -26.03
N TRP A 286 8.04 13.32 -27.06
CA TRP A 286 9.50 13.44 -26.92
C TRP A 286 9.95 14.59 -26.00
N ASN A 287 9.14 15.63 -25.82
CA ASN A 287 9.45 16.70 -24.87
C ASN A 287 9.32 16.20 -23.43
N VAL A 288 8.24 15.48 -23.12
CA VAL A 288 8.01 14.89 -21.81
C VAL A 288 8.98 13.73 -21.56
N ALA A 289 9.08 12.79 -22.51
CA ALA A 289 9.94 11.64 -22.44
C ALA A 289 11.42 12.02 -22.30
N GLY A 290 11.91 12.94 -23.15
CA GLY A 290 13.28 13.42 -23.08
C GLY A 290 13.61 14.10 -21.76
N THR A 291 12.71 14.94 -21.28
CA THR A 291 12.86 15.62 -19.98
C THR A 291 12.89 14.62 -18.82
N SER A 292 11.97 13.65 -18.81
CA SER A 292 11.89 12.64 -17.77
C SER A 292 13.14 11.74 -17.72
N ILE A 293 13.66 11.34 -18.90
CA ILE A 293 14.90 10.55 -19.01
C ILE A 293 16.10 11.34 -18.47
N ILE A 294 16.27 12.60 -18.90
CA ILE A 294 17.38 13.44 -18.44
C ILE A 294 17.36 13.58 -16.93
N ILE A 295 16.21 13.87 -16.36
CA ILE A 295 16.04 14.06 -14.92
C ILE A 295 16.28 12.74 -14.17
N ALA A 296 15.77 11.62 -14.68
CA ALA A 296 15.98 10.30 -14.07
C ALA A 296 17.48 9.92 -14.10
N VAL A 297 18.16 10.10 -15.23
CA VAL A 297 19.60 9.83 -15.36
C VAL A 297 20.41 10.74 -14.45
N ALA A 298 20.08 12.03 -14.37
CA ALA A 298 20.75 12.96 -13.43
C ALA A 298 20.58 12.53 -11.97
N SER A 299 19.38 12.05 -11.60
CA SER A 299 19.08 11.54 -10.26
C SER A 299 19.83 10.24 -9.95
N ILE A 300 19.94 9.34 -10.93
CA ILE A 300 20.76 8.12 -10.82
C ILE A 300 22.24 8.50 -10.66
N PHE A 301 22.74 9.44 -11.46
CA PHE A 301 24.11 9.91 -11.35
C PHE A 301 24.41 10.53 -9.98
N LEU A 302 23.48 11.31 -9.44
CA LEU A 302 23.58 11.86 -8.09
C LEU A 302 23.63 10.75 -7.04
N ALA A 303 22.75 9.76 -7.13
CA ALA A 303 22.76 8.61 -6.23
C ALA A 303 24.08 7.81 -6.35
N THR A 304 24.59 7.63 -7.57
CA THR A 304 25.88 6.98 -7.82
C THR A 304 27.01 7.74 -7.14
N TYR A 305 27.07 9.03 -7.34
CA TYR A 305 28.09 9.89 -6.73
C TYR A 305 28.09 9.83 -5.20
N MET A 306 26.89 9.73 -4.59
CA MET A 306 26.73 9.74 -3.14
C MET A 306 26.94 8.36 -2.48
N TYR A 307 26.59 7.26 -3.17
CA TYR A 307 26.43 5.95 -2.52
C TYR A 307 27.27 4.80 -3.10
N ILE A 308 27.99 4.98 -4.22
CA ILE A 308 28.75 3.88 -4.84
C ILE A 308 30.03 3.51 -4.06
N GLY A 309 30.55 4.42 -3.23
CA GLY A 309 31.80 4.23 -2.50
C GLY A 309 31.65 3.48 -1.18
N GLU A 310 32.76 2.93 -0.68
CA GLU A 310 32.81 2.29 0.64
C GLU A 310 32.53 3.27 1.78
N ARG A 311 32.87 4.52 1.62
CA ARG A 311 32.53 5.62 2.54
C ARG A 311 31.60 6.57 1.82
N GLN A 312 30.59 7.03 2.52
CA GLN A 312 29.51 7.88 1.99
C GLN A 312 29.56 9.29 2.62
N PRO A 313 30.73 10.00 2.59
CA PRO A 313 30.90 11.25 3.31
C PRO A 313 29.93 12.34 2.86
N GLN A 314 29.52 12.33 1.58
CA GLN A 314 28.57 13.30 1.05
C GLN A 314 27.17 13.08 1.61
N ALA A 315 26.75 11.81 1.73
CA ALA A 315 25.45 11.46 2.30
C ALA A 315 25.40 11.80 3.80
N ASP A 316 26.45 11.48 4.54
CA ASP A 316 26.57 11.79 5.98
C ASP A 316 26.58 13.30 6.23
N ALA A 317 27.35 14.06 5.47
CA ALA A 317 27.41 15.52 5.57
C ALA A 317 26.06 16.17 5.23
N LEU A 318 25.33 15.63 4.25
CA LEU A 318 24.00 16.11 3.89
C LEU A 318 22.99 15.79 5.00
N ALA A 319 23.03 14.57 5.55
CA ALA A 319 22.18 14.15 6.66
C ALA A 319 22.43 15.00 7.92
N GLU A 320 23.65 15.38 8.20
CA GLU A 320 24.02 16.27 9.30
C GLU A 320 23.51 17.69 9.04
N LYS A 321 23.77 18.25 7.85
CA LYS A 321 23.33 19.61 7.46
C LYS A 321 21.81 19.77 7.52
N PHE A 322 21.04 18.77 7.07
CA PHE A 322 19.59 18.76 7.11
C PHE A 322 19.02 17.97 8.31
N GLY A 323 19.75 17.85 9.40
CA GLY A 323 19.52 16.94 10.51
C GLY A 323 18.08 16.94 11.06
N LYS A 324 17.40 18.09 11.17
CA LYS A 324 15.99 18.16 11.57
C LYS A 324 15.07 17.57 10.50
N LEU A 325 15.24 17.97 9.24
CA LEU A 325 14.41 17.50 8.13
C LEU A 325 14.62 16.01 7.86
N HIS A 326 15.89 15.57 7.86
CA HIS A 326 16.24 14.15 7.74
C HIS A 326 15.59 13.32 8.85
N ARG A 327 15.66 13.77 10.11
CA ARG A 327 15.01 13.10 11.25
C ARG A 327 13.50 13.06 11.11
N TRP A 328 12.86 14.13 10.61
CA TRP A 328 11.42 14.16 10.36
C TRP A 328 11.02 13.14 9.28
N ALA A 329 11.72 13.13 8.17
CA ALA A 329 11.46 12.17 7.09
C ALA A 329 11.73 10.72 7.53
N TYR A 330 12.82 10.47 8.26
CA TYR A 330 13.11 9.16 8.84
C TYR A 330 12.02 8.69 9.80
N LYS A 331 11.51 9.58 10.64
CA LYS A 331 10.38 9.36 11.57
C LYS A 331 9.01 9.47 10.90
N ARG A 332 8.95 9.36 9.55
CA ARG A 332 7.69 9.42 8.77
C ARG A 332 6.86 10.66 9.09
N PHE A 333 7.52 11.79 9.34
CA PHE A 333 6.94 13.07 9.76
C PHE A 333 6.08 12.97 11.04
N TYR A 334 6.40 12.03 11.91
CA TYR A 334 5.68 11.75 13.17
C TYR A 334 4.21 11.41 12.99
N MET A 335 3.83 10.89 11.83
CA MET A 335 2.44 10.53 11.56
C MET A 335 1.98 9.37 12.44
N ASP A 336 2.83 8.40 12.73
CA ASP A 336 2.51 7.27 13.60
C ASP A 336 2.17 7.76 15.01
N GLU A 337 2.92 8.74 15.54
CA GLU A 337 2.68 9.34 16.85
C GLU A 337 1.36 10.11 16.89
N VAL A 338 1.02 10.83 15.81
CA VAL A 338 -0.27 11.53 15.70
C VAL A 338 -1.42 10.51 15.72
N TYR A 339 -1.33 9.44 14.97
CA TYR A 339 -2.36 8.39 14.97
C TYR A 339 -2.48 7.70 16.32
N GLN A 340 -1.37 7.36 16.98
CA GLN A 340 -1.39 6.78 18.32
C GLN A 340 -2.04 7.74 19.33
N TYR A 341 -1.74 9.03 19.27
CA TYR A 341 -2.36 10.02 20.10
C TYR A 341 -3.89 10.08 19.91
N ILE A 342 -4.35 10.15 18.65
CA ILE A 342 -5.77 10.16 18.33
C ILE A 342 -6.44 8.87 18.82
N THR A 343 -5.84 7.71 18.53
CA THR A 343 -6.42 6.42 18.88
C THR A 343 -6.48 6.22 20.38
N HIS A 344 -5.39 6.43 21.11
CA HIS A 344 -5.33 6.13 22.54
C HIS A 344 -5.95 7.23 23.41
N ARG A 345 -5.67 8.51 23.10
CA ARG A 345 -6.11 9.62 23.93
C ARG A 345 -7.51 10.11 23.63
N ILE A 346 -7.95 10.01 22.37
CA ILE A 346 -9.28 10.48 21.97
C ILE A 346 -10.24 9.29 21.85
N ILE A 347 -9.99 8.36 20.93
CA ILE A 347 -10.94 7.30 20.63
C ILE A 347 -11.09 6.34 21.82
N PHE A 348 -9.99 5.75 22.29
CA PHE A 348 -10.09 4.77 23.39
C PHE A 348 -10.52 5.41 24.70
N ALA A 349 -10.00 6.59 25.05
CA ALA A 349 -10.32 7.22 26.32
C ALA A 349 -11.77 7.75 26.39
N HIS A 350 -12.27 8.39 25.31
CA HIS A 350 -13.54 9.12 25.35
C HIS A 350 -14.69 8.43 24.62
N ILE A 351 -14.41 7.46 23.75
CA ILE A 351 -15.44 6.73 23.00
C ILE A 351 -15.48 5.27 23.45
N SER A 352 -14.36 4.52 23.28
CA SER A 352 -14.40 3.08 23.53
C SER A 352 -14.62 2.71 25.00
N LYS A 353 -13.97 3.41 25.95
CA LYS A 353 -14.15 3.14 27.39
C LYS A 353 -15.57 3.37 27.88
N PRO A 354 -16.24 4.51 27.59
CA PRO A 354 -17.65 4.72 27.94
C PRO A 354 -18.58 3.68 27.32
N ILE A 355 -18.39 3.33 26.04
CA ILE A 355 -19.18 2.29 25.38
C ILE A 355 -18.97 0.93 26.06
N ALA A 356 -17.73 0.55 26.33
CA ALA A 356 -17.43 -0.71 27.02
C ALA A 356 -17.96 -0.72 28.48
N TRP A 357 -17.99 0.42 29.16
CA TRP A 357 -18.62 0.54 30.45
C TRP A 357 -20.13 0.32 30.36
N PHE A 358 -20.80 0.97 29.41
CA PHE A 358 -22.24 0.81 29.17
C PHE A 358 -22.60 -0.63 28.84
N ASP A 359 -21.84 -1.25 27.93
CA ASP A 359 -22.02 -2.65 27.55
C ASP A 359 -21.97 -3.58 28.77
N ARG A 360 -20.92 -3.49 29.56
CA ARG A 360 -20.72 -4.37 30.74
C ARG A 360 -21.72 -4.12 31.87
N HIS A 361 -22.03 -2.85 32.16
CA HIS A 361 -22.84 -2.51 33.34
C HIS A 361 -24.33 -2.44 33.04
N VAL A 362 -24.69 -1.99 31.85
CA VAL A 362 -26.11 -1.84 31.48
C VAL A 362 -26.58 -3.08 30.74
N ILE A 363 -25.96 -3.45 29.64
CA ILE A 363 -26.43 -4.56 28.80
C ILE A 363 -26.19 -5.91 29.52
N ASP A 364 -24.94 -6.21 29.83
CA ASP A 364 -24.59 -7.45 30.56
C ASP A 364 -25.25 -7.49 31.93
N GLY A 365 -25.29 -6.35 32.63
CA GLY A 365 -25.95 -6.20 33.92
C GLY A 365 -27.42 -6.54 33.86
N PHE A 366 -28.13 -6.09 32.84
CA PHE A 366 -29.54 -6.44 32.60
C PHE A 366 -29.76 -7.93 32.34
N PHE A 367 -28.97 -8.53 31.48
CA PHE A 367 -29.06 -9.97 31.21
C PHE A 367 -28.69 -10.81 32.44
N ASN A 368 -27.68 -10.41 33.20
CA ASN A 368 -27.33 -11.07 34.45
C ASN A 368 -28.45 -10.93 35.52
N PHE A 369 -29.12 -9.78 35.56
CA PHE A 369 -30.29 -9.61 36.44
C PHE A 369 -31.45 -10.52 36.03
N LEU A 370 -31.74 -10.65 34.72
CA LEU A 370 -32.75 -11.58 34.24
C LEU A 370 -32.40 -13.05 34.59
N ALA A 371 -31.14 -13.44 34.40
CA ALA A 371 -30.67 -14.75 34.75
C ALA A 371 -30.75 -15.02 36.27
N TRP A 372 -30.36 -14.03 37.08
CA TRP A 372 -30.54 -14.09 38.54
C TRP A 372 -32.00 -14.23 38.95
N GLY A 373 -32.90 -13.39 38.36
CA GLY A 373 -34.34 -13.43 38.62
C GLY A 373 -34.93 -14.79 38.28
N THR A 374 -34.58 -15.33 37.11
CA THR A 374 -35.00 -16.68 36.70
C THR A 374 -34.53 -17.76 37.68
N ASN A 375 -33.26 -17.71 38.09
CA ASN A 375 -32.75 -18.62 39.08
C ASN A 375 -33.46 -18.48 40.46
N ALA A 376 -33.63 -17.25 40.92
CA ALA A 376 -34.32 -16.98 42.19
C ALA A 376 -35.77 -17.48 42.16
N LEU A 377 -36.48 -17.27 41.05
CA LEU A 377 -37.83 -17.80 40.86
C LEU A 377 -37.84 -19.34 40.83
N SER A 378 -36.89 -19.94 40.09
CA SER A 378 -36.73 -21.41 40.05
C SER A 378 -36.52 -22.02 41.42
N PHE A 379 -35.66 -21.43 42.27
CA PHE A 379 -35.45 -21.89 43.63
C PHE A 379 -36.73 -21.81 44.48
N ARG A 380 -37.56 -20.80 44.33
CA ARG A 380 -38.81 -20.67 45.05
C ARG A 380 -39.85 -21.70 44.58
N ILE A 381 -39.97 -21.91 43.26
CA ILE A 381 -40.93 -22.85 42.66
C ILE A 381 -40.51 -24.30 42.89
N ARG A 382 -39.21 -24.58 43.08
CA ARG A 382 -38.68 -25.95 43.30
C ARG A 382 -39.35 -26.68 44.45
N GLY A 383 -39.80 -25.96 45.49
CA GLY A 383 -40.56 -26.53 46.60
C GLY A 383 -41.89 -27.14 46.22
N LEU A 384 -42.48 -26.73 45.07
CA LEU A 384 -43.73 -27.30 44.55
C LEU A 384 -43.53 -28.73 43.99
N GLN A 385 -42.31 -29.10 43.64
CA GLN A 385 -41.93 -30.45 43.22
C GLN A 385 -41.51 -31.29 44.46
N SER A 386 -42.48 -31.62 45.31
CA SER A 386 -42.23 -32.36 46.56
C SER A 386 -42.01 -33.87 46.31
N GLY A 387 -42.20 -34.37 45.07
CA GLY A 387 -42.15 -35.80 44.78
C GLY A 387 -43.40 -36.59 45.26
N SER A 388 -44.35 -35.91 45.91
CA SER A 388 -45.60 -36.55 46.38
C SER A 388 -46.66 -36.61 45.25
N VAL A 389 -46.92 -37.81 44.76
CA VAL A 389 -47.94 -38.04 43.69
C VAL A 389 -49.33 -37.55 44.15
N GLN A 390 -49.67 -37.71 45.40
CA GLN A 390 -50.94 -37.25 45.99
C GLN A 390 -51.01 -35.71 45.98
N GLY A 391 -49.90 -35.02 46.31
CA GLY A 391 -49.83 -33.55 46.24
C GLY A 391 -50.07 -33.02 44.84
N TYR A 392 -49.46 -33.65 43.85
CA TYR A 392 -49.68 -33.29 42.45
C TYR A 392 -51.11 -33.51 41.96
N ALA A 393 -51.76 -34.63 42.38
CA ALA A 393 -53.14 -34.90 42.09
C ALA A 393 -54.08 -33.82 42.68
N TYR A 394 -53.86 -33.36 43.90
CA TYR A 394 -54.64 -32.27 44.52
C TYR A 394 -54.42 -30.93 43.77
N VAL A 395 -53.20 -30.59 43.40
CA VAL A 395 -52.92 -29.34 42.65
C VAL A 395 -53.56 -29.38 41.27
N PHE A 396 -53.52 -30.54 40.58
CA PHE A 396 -54.16 -30.75 39.31
C PHE A 396 -55.69 -30.58 39.41
N LEU A 397 -56.32 -31.23 40.41
CA LEU A 397 -57.74 -31.18 40.65
C LEU A 397 -58.20 -29.76 41.00
N LEU A 398 -57.45 -29.06 41.84
CA LEU A 398 -57.69 -27.66 42.21
C LEU A 398 -57.60 -26.73 40.97
N GLY A 399 -56.55 -26.87 40.13
CA GLY A 399 -56.40 -26.13 38.90
C GLY A 399 -57.51 -26.33 37.90
N THR A 400 -57.97 -27.58 37.75
CA THR A 400 -59.11 -27.93 36.91
C THR A 400 -60.41 -27.30 37.41
N LEU A 401 -60.65 -27.32 38.74
CA LEU A 401 -61.84 -26.71 39.34
C LEU A 401 -61.80 -25.18 39.18
N ILE A 402 -60.67 -24.53 39.32
CA ILE A 402 -60.51 -23.10 39.08
C ILE A 402 -60.82 -22.74 37.61
N LEU A 403 -60.27 -23.52 36.66
CA LEU A 403 -60.57 -23.31 35.23
C LEU A 403 -62.05 -23.49 34.89
N LEU A 404 -62.69 -24.51 35.44
CA LEU A 404 -64.13 -24.73 35.28
C LEU A 404 -64.95 -23.58 35.88
N ALA A 405 -64.56 -23.07 37.06
CA ALA A 405 -65.19 -21.91 37.66
C ALA A 405 -65.05 -20.67 36.79
N ILE A 406 -63.85 -20.40 36.30
CA ILE A 406 -63.62 -19.27 35.36
C ILE A 406 -64.50 -19.39 34.12
N MET A 407 -64.57 -20.59 33.54
CA MET A 407 -65.42 -20.82 32.34
C MET A 407 -66.90 -20.72 32.63
N ALA A 408 -67.36 -20.98 33.87
CA ALA A 408 -68.76 -20.89 34.24
C ALA A 408 -69.22 -19.44 34.58
N PHE A 409 -68.28 -18.56 34.93
CA PHE A 409 -68.55 -17.17 35.29
C PHE A 409 -68.04 -16.14 34.26
N ALA A 410 -67.32 -16.60 33.19
CA ALA A 410 -66.97 -15.79 32.01
C ALA A 410 -68.03 -15.97 30.91
#